data_357a87aa76a002fac53250970ade8329
#
_entry.id   357a87aa76a002fac53250970ade8329
#
_cell.length_a   1.000
_cell.length_b   1.000
_cell.length_c   1.000
_cell.angle_alpha   90.00
_cell.angle_beta   90.00
_cell.angle_gamma   90.00
#
_symmetry.space_group_name_H-M   'P 1'
#
loop_
_entity.id
_entity.type
_entity.pdbx_description
1 polymer ?
#
loop_
_entity_poly.entity_id
_entity_poly.type
_entity_poly.pdbx_seq_one_letter_code
_entity_poly.pdbx_strand_id
1 'polypeptide(L)'
;MFRPEVQSPSALLTALMQTVFTGRSGERLLLRFSADGRRASVYSERGGWIFYEKLLLICCRARLLRGEDAALPCWVPHIAEKLAAECGRRILRYAAAPDGSDSEARQLAAEQRFTLDGGALCAELLRICAETGKSPDTLAESLPPVYTVRRILRTDCAADRMLRQTLGLAPAQEPDGLRIRRRYSEALLHPSPDGRAVTMLVEAQSMEAAAELAGEITALFQS
;
A
#
# COMPACT_ATOMS: atom_id res chain seq x y z
N MET A 1 -23.04 10.09 7.13
CA MET A 1 -21.80 10.76 7.55
C MET A 1 -21.13 9.91 8.61
N PHE A 2 -19.86 9.59 8.43
CA PHE A 2 -19.14 8.64 9.29
C PHE A 2 -18.74 9.26 10.63
N ARG A 3 -18.77 8.46 11.70
CA ARG A 3 -18.26 8.84 13.02
C ARG A 3 -16.97 8.04 13.27
N PRO A 4 -15.79 8.62 13.06
CA PRO A 4 -14.53 7.89 13.25
C PRO A 4 -14.20 7.76 14.73
N GLU A 5 -13.75 6.58 15.08
CA GLU A 5 -13.03 6.30 16.32
C GLU A 5 -11.55 6.11 16.00
N VAL A 6 -10.68 6.81 16.71
CA VAL A 6 -9.25 6.87 16.40
C VAL A 6 -8.45 6.05 17.41
N GLN A 7 -7.68 5.09 16.90
CA GLN A 7 -6.67 4.36 17.67
C GLN A 7 -5.27 4.73 17.18
N SER A 8 -4.55 5.43 18.02
CA SER A 8 -3.16 5.83 17.73
C SER A 8 -2.33 5.76 19.00
N PRO A 9 -1.05 5.34 18.93
CA PRO A 9 -0.12 5.47 20.02
C PRO A 9 0.25 6.94 20.31
N SER A 10 -0.08 7.87 19.42
CA SER A 10 0.13 9.30 19.58
C SER A 10 -1.16 9.99 20.07
N ALA A 11 -1.15 10.53 21.30
CA ALA A 11 -2.28 11.28 21.84
C ALA A 11 -2.60 12.53 20.99
N LEU A 12 -1.58 13.18 20.43
CA LEU A 12 -1.74 14.34 19.54
C LEU A 12 -2.48 13.97 18.26
N LEU A 13 -2.09 12.86 17.61
CA LEU A 13 -2.74 12.39 16.40
C LEU A 13 -4.18 11.97 16.67
N THR A 14 -4.42 11.29 17.80
CA THR A 14 -5.77 10.92 18.24
C THR A 14 -6.65 12.16 18.43
N ALA A 15 -6.16 13.18 19.15
CA ALA A 15 -6.89 14.43 19.39
C ALA A 15 -7.16 15.19 18.07
N LEU A 16 -6.15 15.30 17.20
CA LEU A 16 -6.28 15.96 15.90
C LEU A 16 -7.35 15.29 15.02
N MET A 17 -7.30 13.98 14.90
CA MET A 17 -8.24 13.22 14.07
C MET A 17 -9.66 13.26 14.64
N GLN A 18 -9.82 13.18 15.97
CA GLN A 18 -11.12 13.37 16.62
C GLN A 18 -11.70 14.77 16.37
N THR A 19 -10.86 15.80 16.38
CA THR A 19 -11.29 17.18 16.10
C THR A 19 -11.75 17.37 14.67
N VAL A 20 -11.04 16.77 13.71
CA VAL A 20 -11.34 16.88 12.26
C VAL A 20 -12.65 16.17 11.91
N PHE A 21 -13.01 15.09 12.63
CA PHE A 21 -14.14 14.22 12.28
C PHE A 21 -15.30 14.25 13.27
N THR A 22 -15.26 15.08 14.29
CA THR A 22 -16.41 15.29 15.20
C THR A 22 -17.52 16.05 14.50
N GLY A 23 -18.56 15.38 14.16
CA GLY A 23 -19.80 16.03 13.78
C GLY A 23 -20.65 15.30 12.75
N ARG A 24 -21.66 14.66 13.19
CA ARG A 24 -22.89 14.06 12.64
C ARG A 24 -22.93 12.54 12.83
N SER A 25 -24.08 12.10 13.34
CA SER A 25 -24.39 10.67 13.51
C SER A 25 -24.41 9.94 12.17
N GLY A 26 -23.59 8.92 12.06
CA GLY A 26 -23.46 8.07 10.88
C GLY A 26 -22.81 6.76 11.22
N GLU A 27 -22.50 5.99 10.21
CA GLU A 27 -21.79 4.70 10.31
C GLU A 27 -20.46 4.87 11.06
N ARG A 28 -20.16 3.97 11.98
CA ARG A 28 -18.94 4.04 12.80
C ARG A 28 -17.75 3.54 11.98
N LEU A 29 -16.69 4.31 11.97
CA LEU A 29 -15.39 3.93 11.40
C LEU A 29 -14.32 3.98 12.49
N LEU A 30 -13.53 2.90 12.60
CA LEU A 30 -12.35 2.87 13.46
C LEU A 30 -11.11 3.14 12.60
N LEU A 31 -10.36 4.18 12.94
CA LEU A 31 -9.10 4.53 12.29
C LEU A 31 -7.95 4.04 13.17
N ARG A 32 -7.09 3.19 12.62
CA ARG A 32 -5.87 2.72 13.31
C ARG A 32 -4.63 3.22 12.59
N PHE A 33 -3.73 3.82 13.34
CA PHE A 33 -2.47 4.38 12.85
C PHE A 33 -1.28 3.51 13.28
N SER A 34 -0.24 3.47 12.42
CA SER A 34 1.08 2.96 12.81
C SER A 34 1.73 3.87 13.86
N ALA A 35 2.73 3.34 14.58
CA ALA A 35 3.43 4.08 15.64
C ALA A 35 4.08 5.38 15.15
N ASP A 36 4.55 5.40 13.89
CA ASP A 36 5.14 6.57 13.23
C ASP A 36 4.11 7.50 12.58
N GLY A 37 2.80 7.19 12.66
CA GLY A 37 1.72 7.95 12.06
C GLY A 37 1.65 7.92 10.52
N ARG A 38 2.60 7.27 9.85
CA ARG A 38 2.70 7.30 8.39
C ARG A 38 1.68 6.43 7.67
N ARG A 39 1.17 5.40 8.35
CA ARG A 39 0.20 4.45 7.78
C ARG A 39 -1.08 4.48 8.57
N ALA A 40 -2.18 4.20 7.89
CA ALA A 40 -3.48 4.03 8.51
C ALA A 40 -4.20 2.81 7.94
N SER A 41 -5.09 2.23 8.73
CA SER A 41 -6.07 1.25 8.31
C SER A 41 -7.43 1.68 8.83
N VAL A 42 -8.48 1.33 8.13
CA VAL A 42 -9.85 1.69 8.49
C VAL A 42 -10.66 0.42 8.69
N TYR A 43 -11.40 0.36 9.77
CA TYR A 43 -12.38 -0.69 10.00
C TYR A 43 -13.79 -0.10 9.87
N SER A 44 -14.63 -0.77 9.12
CA SER A 44 -16.06 -0.52 9.05
C SER A 44 -16.84 -1.71 9.61
N GLU A 45 -18.03 -1.47 10.13
CA GLU A 45 -18.89 -2.52 10.66
C GLU A 45 -19.40 -3.47 9.56
N ARG A 46 -19.47 -3.03 8.31
CA ARG A 46 -19.97 -3.82 7.17
C ARG A 46 -18.90 -4.66 6.48
N GLY A 47 -17.73 -4.08 6.21
CA GLY A 47 -16.70 -4.67 5.37
C GLY A 47 -15.45 -5.12 6.13
N GLY A 48 -15.36 -4.84 7.44
CA GLY A 48 -14.19 -5.18 8.25
C GLY A 48 -13.00 -4.25 7.98
N TRP A 49 -11.78 -4.80 8.03
CA TRP A 49 -10.56 -4.02 7.86
C TRP A 49 -10.24 -3.72 6.40
N ILE A 50 -10.06 -2.45 6.08
CA ILE A 50 -9.44 -1.96 4.85
C ILE A 50 -8.02 -1.54 5.21
N PHE A 51 -7.05 -2.32 4.75
CA PHE A 51 -5.63 -2.08 5.05
C PHE A 51 -5.04 -0.98 4.19
N TYR A 52 -3.89 -0.49 4.63
CA TYR A 52 -3.19 0.68 4.10
C TYR A 52 -3.03 0.66 2.57
N GLU A 53 -2.59 -0.46 2.01
CA GLU A 53 -2.36 -0.61 0.57
C GLU A 53 -3.64 -0.39 -0.24
N LYS A 54 -4.76 -0.91 0.26
CA LYS A 54 -6.07 -0.76 -0.37
C LYS A 54 -6.60 0.66 -0.25
N LEU A 55 -6.33 1.34 0.89
CA LEU A 55 -6.66 2.75 1.08
C LEU A 55 -5.88 3.64 0.10
N LEU A 56 -4.59 3.36 -0.10
CA LEU A 56 -3.78 4.06 -1.10
C LEU A 56 -4.36 3.91 -2.51
N LEU A 57 -4.79 2.71 -2.88
CA LEU A 57 -5.42 2.46 -4.20
C LEU A 57 -6.76 3.21 -4.36
N ILE A 58 -7.57 3.32 -3.30
CA ILE A 58 -8.81 4.10 -3.32
C ILE A 58 -8.50 5.58 -3.58
N CYS A 59 -7.57 6.16 -2.81
CA CYS A 59 -7.18 7.57 -2.95
C CYS A 59 -6.52 7.84 -4.31
N CYS A 60 -5.65 6.93 -4.74
CA CYS A 60 -5.02 6.97 -6.06
C CYS A 60 -6.07 6.98 -7.18
N ARG A 61 -7.02 6.03 -7.17
CA ARG A 61 -8.09 5.96 -8.17
C ARG A 61 -8.93 7.22 -8.22
N ALA A 62 -9.27 7.78 -7.05
CA ALA A 62 -10.04 9.02 -7.00
C ALA A 62 -9.28 10.19 -7.64
N ARG A 63 -7.94 10.27 -7.44
CA ARG A 63 -7.08 11.26 -8.07
C ARG A 63 -7.02 11.07 -9.60
N LEU A 64 -6.82 9.84 -10.07
CA LEU A 64 -6.81 9.49 -11.49
C LEU A 64 -8.14 9.86 -12.19
N LEU A 65 -9.28 9.62 -11.54
CA LEU A 65 -10.59 9.98 -12.04
C LEU A 65 -10.81 11.50 -12.13
N ARG A 66 -10.09 12.29 -11.32
CA ARG A 66 -10.07 13.76 -11.46
C ARG A 66 -9.15 14.25 -12.59
N GLY A 67 -8.50 13.33 -13.30
CA GLY A 67 -7.59 13.67 -14.38
C GLY A 67 -6.19 14.05 -13.92
N GLU A 68 -5.76 13.62 -12.75
CA GLU A 68 -4.45 13.88 -12.17
C GLU A 68 -3.57 12.63 -12.17
N ASP A 69 -2.27 12.77 -12.42
CA ASP A 69 -1.31 11.69 -12.19
C ASP A 69 -1.16 11.42 -10.68
N ALA A 70 -0.71 10.23 -10.29
CA ALA A 70 -0.50 9.90 -8.88
C ALA A 70 0.90 9.33 -8.64
N ALA A 71 1.46 9.60 -7.46
CA ALA A 71 2.70 8.99 -7.01
C ALA A 71 2.43 7.91 -5.97
N LEU A 72 3.06 6.74 -6.12
CA LEU A 72 2.95 5.63 -5.20
C LEU A 72 4.32 5.01 -4.88
N PRO A 73 4.53 4.50 -3.66
CA PRO A 73 5.71 3.72 -3.35
C PRO A 73 5.84 2.48 -4.24
N CYS A 74 7.07 2.04 -4.52
CA CYS A 74 7.34 0.86 -5.35
C CYS A 74 6.70 -0.43 -4.83
N TRP A 75 6.46 -0.52 -3.52
CA TRP A 75 5.84 -1.69 -2.88
C TRP A 75 4.30 -1.72 -2.91
N VAL A 76 3.63 -0.65 -3.40
CA VAL A 76 2.16 -0.70 -3.62
C VAL A 76 1.86 -1.54 -4.85
N PRO A 77 0.80 -2.38 -4.84
CA PRO A 77 0.46 -3.26 -5.96
C PRO A 77 0.40 -2.56 -7.32
N HIS A 78 0.86 -3.26 -8.36
CA HIS A 78 0.91 -2.75 -9.74
C HIS A 78 -0.45 -2.67 -10.42
N ILE A 79 -1.51 -3.10 -9.77
CA ILE A 79 -2.89 -2.83 -10.23
C ILE A 79 -3.14 -1.32 -10.42
N ALA A 80 -2.39 -0.46 -9.73
CA ALA A 80 -2.46 0.99 -9.85
C ALA A 80 -2.16 1.47 -11.28
N GLU A 81 -1.19 0.85 -12.00
CA GLU A 81 -0.86 1.18 -13.38
C GLU A 81 -2.02 0.88 -14.33
N LYS A 82 -2.73 -0.23 -14.06
CA LYS A 82 -3.93 -0.56 -14.84
C LYS A 82 -5.04 0.47 -14.63
N LEU A 83 -5.28 0.87 -13.37
CA LEU A 83 -6.23 1.94 -13.06
C LEU A 83 -5.85 3.26 -13.73
N ALA A 84 -4.55 3.59 -13.77
CA ALA A 84 -4.07 4.81 -14.42
C ALA A 84 -4.25 4.75 -15.93
N ALA A 85 -3.93 3.62 -16.57
CA ALA A 85 -4.12 3.42 -18.00
C ALA A 85 -5.59 3.56 -18.42
N GLU A 86 -6.53 3.03 -17.62
CA GLU A 86 -7.97 3.19 -17.84
C GLU A 86 -8.42 4.66 -17.79
N CYS A 87 -7.70 5.50 -17.04
CA CYS A 87 -7.96 6.94 -16.91
C CYS A 87 -7.12 7.80 -17.88
N GLY A 88 -6.23 7.20 -18.70
CA GLY A 88 -5.27 7.93 -19.53
C GLY A 88 -4.25 8.74 -18.70
N ARG A 89 -3.87 8.23 -17.52
CA ARG A 89 -2.96 8.87 -16.55
C ARG A 89 -1.78 7.98 -16.22
N ARG A 90 -0.85 8.51 -15.41
CA ARG A 90 0.38 7.81 -15.04
C ARG A 90 0.47 7.61 -13.53
N ILE A 91 1.12 6.51 -13.15
CA ILE A 91 1.65 6.31 -11.81
C ILE A 91 3.14 6.57 -11.83
N LEU A 92 3.58 7.48 -10.98
CA LEU A 92 5.00 7.74 -10.73
C LEU A 92 5.42 6.95 -9.49
N ARG A 93 6.42 6.08 -9.64
CA ARG A 93 6.90 5.24 -8.54
C ARG A 93 8.10 5.89 -7.85
N TYR A 94 8.15 5.77 -6.53
CA TYR A 94 9.29 6.19 -5.74
C TYR A 94 9.74 5.11 -4.76
N ALA A 95 11.04 5.00 -4.57
CA ALA A 95 11.68 4.06 -3.67
C ALA A 95 11.57 4.46 -2.20
N ALA A 96 11.76 3.51 -1.26
CA ALA A 96 11.83 3.80 0.17
C ALA A 96 13.03 4.71 0.49
N ALA A 97 14.19 4.45 -0.13
CA ALA A 97 15.38 5.30 -0.03
C ALA A 97 15.53 6.19 -1.28
N PRO A 98 15.75 7.51 -1.12
CA PRO A 98 15.99 8.40 -2.26
C PRO A 98 17.33 8.07 -2.94
N ASP A 99 17.29 7.90 -4.25
CA ASP A 99 18.50 7.76 -5.08
C ASP A 99 18.64 8.91 -6.11
N GLY A 100 17.68 9.84 -6.10
CA GLY A 100 17.64 10.99 -7.01
C GLY A 100 16.94 10.72 -8.34
N SER A 101 16.74 9.47 -8.73
CA SER A 101 16.06 9.11 -9.99
C SER A 101 14.54 9.31 -9.93
N ASP A 102 13.96 9.38 -8.74
CA ASP A 102 12.52 9.45 -8.48
C ASP A 102 12.04 10.82 -7.98
N SER A 103 12.78 11.90 -8.29
CA SER A 103 12.50 13.27 -7.80
C SER A 103 11.10 13.77 -8.16
N GLU A 104 10.63 13.56 -9.40
CA GLU A 104 9.28 13.93 -9.85
C GLU A 104 8.21 13.18 -9.03
N ALA A 105 8.40 11.88 -8.83
CA ALA A 105 7.47 11.07 -8.04
C ALA A 105 7.40 11.52 -6.58
N ARG A 106 8.54 11.90 -5.98
CA ARG A 106 8.61 12.40 -4.60
C ARG A 106 7.98 13.77 -4.44
N GLN A 107 8.18 14.66 -5.41
CA GLN A 107 7.52 15.96 -5.41
C GLN A 107 6.01 15.76 -5.45
N LEU A 108 5.51 14.95 -6.37
CA LEU A 108 4.08 14.64 -6.47
C LEU A 108 3.54 13.96 -5.20
N ALA A 109 4.31 13.04 -4.59
CA ALA A 109 3.95 12.42 -3.31
C ALA A 109 3.84 13.44 -2.17
N ALA A 110 4.73 14.44 -2.14
CA ALA A 110 4.67 15.52 -1.14
C ALA A 110 3.45 16.42 -1.34
N GLU A 111 3.06 16.69 -2.57
CA GLU A 111 1.85 17.46 -2.90
C GLU A 111 0.58 16.72 -2.51
N GLN A 112 0.46 15.44 -2.85
CA GLN A 112 -0.70 14.62 -2.56
C GLN A 112 -0.80 14.16 -1.11
N ARG A 113 0.29 14.09 -0.35
CA ARG A 113 0.45 13.79 1.08
C ARG A 113 -0.05 12.42 1.54
N PHE A 114 -1.13 11.89 1.02
CA PHE A 114 -1.79 10.67 1.50
C PHE A 114 -0.92 9.40 1.44
N THR A 115 0.19 9.41 0.71
CA THR A 115 1.17 8.31 0.69
C THR A 115 2.24 8.42 1.77
N LEU A 116 2.39 9.60 2.37
CA LEU A 116 3.44 9.92 3.33
C LEU A 116 2.91 10.07 4.77
N ASP A 117 1.62 10.30 4.91
CA ASP A 117 0.96 10.66 6.17
C ASP A 117 -0.38 9.93 6.31
N GLY A 118 -0.51 9.11 7.35
CA GLY A 118 -1.72 8.34 7.62
C GLY A 118 -2.94 9.20 7.94
N GLY A 119 -2.73 10.38 8.56
CA GLY A 119 -3.80 11.35 8.80
C GLY A 119 -4.32 11.96 7.50
N ALA A 120 -3.40 12.35 6.60
CA ALA A 120 -3.76 12.84 5.28
C ALA A 120 -4.47 11.76 4.45
N LEU A 121 -4.06 10.49 4.56
CA LEU A 121 -4.73 9.36 3.91
C LEU A 121 -6.18 9.21 4.38
N CYS A 122 -6.41 9.23 5.69
CA CYS A 122 -7.76 9.15 6.25
C CYS A 122 -8.61 10.37 5.86
N ALA A 123 -8.04 11.58 5.89
CA ALA A 123 -8.72 12.79 5.48
C ALA A 123 -9.17 12.73 4.01
N GLU A 124 -8.27 12.27 3.12
CA GLU A 124 -8.56 12.11 1.70
C GLU A 124 -9.65 11.04 1.47
N LEU A 125 -9.59 9.89 2.17
CA LEU A 125 -10.64 8.88 2.11
C LEU A 125 -12.00 9.45 2.48
N LEU A 126 -12.08 10.18 3.62
CA LEU A 126 -13.34 10.75 4.09
C LEU A 126 -13.86 11.85 3.16
N ARG A 127 -12.95 12.63 2.55
CA ARG A 127 -13.31 13.59 1.50
C ARG A 127 -13.94 12.87 0.30
N ILE A 128 -13.34 11.78 -0.18
CA ILE A 128 -13.87 10.97 -1.29
C ILE A 128 -15.24 10.40 -0.94
N CYS A 129 -15.42 9.88 0.28
CA CYS A 129 -16.72 9.40 0.75
C CYS A 129 -17.78 10.50 0.74
N ALA A 130 -17.42 11.71 1.18
CA ALA A 130 -18.34 12.85 1.20
C ALA A 130 -18.72 13.32 -0.22
N GLU A 131 -17.76 13.36 -1.13
CA GLU A 131 -17.97 13.78 -2.53
C GLU A 131 -18.78 12.76 -3.33
N THR A 132 -18.54 11.48 -3.10
CA THR A 132 -19.18 10.40 -3.88
C THR A 132 -20.45 9.85 -3.27
N GLY A 133 -20.71 10.14 -1.98
CA GLY A 133 -21.79 9.54 -1.20
C GLY A 133 -21.58 8.03 -0.92
N LYS A 134 -20.38 7.49 -1.20
CA LYS A 134 -20.06 6.07 -1.04
C LYS A 134 -19.36 5.79 0.29
N SER A 135 -19.63 4.62 0.87
CA SER A 135 -18.89 4.15 2.05
C SER A 135 -17.47 3.70 1.66
N PRO A 136 -16.53 3.65 2.62
CA PRO A 136 -15.20 3.08 2.39
C PRO A 136 -15.24 1.66 1.81
N ASP A 137 -16.19 0.83 2.26
CA ASP A 137 -16.38 -0.53 1.75
C ASP A 137 -16.77 -0.54 0.28
N THR A 138 -17.75 0.27 -0.10
CA THR A 138 -18.18 0.39 -1.49
C THR A 138 -17.05 0.88 -2.40
N LEU A 139 -16.21 1.80 -1.89
CA LEU A 139 -15.01 2.25 -2.62
C LEU A 139 -13.99 1.12 -2.74
N ALA A 140 -13.78 0.34 -1.67
CA ALA A 140 -12.86 -0.79 -1.67
C ALA A 140 -13.31 -1.93 -2.60
N GLU A 141 -14.61 -2.23 -2.63
CA GLU A 141 -15.23 -3.22 -3.52
C GLU A 141 -15.17 -2.80 -4.99
N SER A 142 -15.16 -1.51 -5.26
CA SER A 142 -15.07 -0.98 -6.63
C SER A 142 -13.67 -1.08 -7.26
N LEU A 143 -12.65 -1.43 -6.48
CA LEU A 143 -11.31 -1.72 -7.00
C LEU A 143 -11.28 -3.09 -7.67
N PRO A 144 -10.49 -3.26 -8.73
CA PRO A 144 -10.23 -4.59 -9.28
C PRO A 144 -9.70 -5.52 -8.19
N PRO A 145 -10.07 -6.82 -8.22
CA PRO A 145 -9.55 -7.77 -7.26
C PRO A 145 -8.03 -7.91 -7.44
N VAL A 146 -7.31 -7.76 -6.34
CA VAL A 146 -5.89 -8.05 -6.24
C VAL A 146 -5.66 -8.84 -4.96
N TYR A 147 -5.00 -9.97 -5.09
CA TYR A 147 -4.66 -10.83 -3.98
C TYR A 147 -3.21 -10.61 -3.61
N THR A 148 -2.96 -10.25 -2.36
CA THR A 148 -1.63 -9.95 -1.87
C THR A 148 -1.23 -10.85 -0.71
N VAL A 149 0.01 -11.32 -0.74
CA VAL A 149 0.64 -12.02 0.38
C VAL A 149 1.88 -11.24 0.80
N ARG A 150 1.94 -10.86 2.07
CA ARG A 150 3.13 -10.20 2.65
C ARG A 150 3.77 -11.11 3.68
N ARG A 151 5.07 -11.34 3.55
CA ARG A 151 5.87 -12.08 4.53
C ARG A 151 7.16 -11.32 4.85
N ILE A 152 7.60 -11.43 6.08
CA ILE A 152 8.94 -11.00 6.51
C ILE A 152 9.74 -12.27 6.72
N LEU A 153 10.72 -12.48 5.86
CA LEU A 153 11.58 -13.64 5.87
C LEU A 153 12.86 -13.29 6.64
N ARG A 154 13.09 -13.99 7.74
CA ARG A 154 14.28 -13.83 8.59
C ARG A 154 15.08 -15.11 8.51
N THR A 155 16.38 -14.97 8.31
CA THR A 155 17.33 -16.07 8.35
C THR A 155 18.57 -15.61 9.09
N ASP A 156 19.46 -16.55 9.39
CA ASP A 156 20.76 -16.27 10.03
C ASP A 156 21.77 -15.63 9.05
N CYS A 157 21.42 -15.51 7.77
CA CYS A 157 22.27 -14.88 6.76
C CYS A 157 21.82 -13.47 6.42
N ALA A 158 22.74 -12.67 5.85
CA ALA A 158 22.43 -11.33 5.39
C ALA A 158 21.40 -11.32 4.24
N ALA A 159 20.55 -10.29 4.19
CA ALA A 159 19.52 -10.12 3.18
C ALA A 159 20.06 -10.22 1.74
N ASP A 160 21.26 -9.68 1.46
CA ASP A 160 21.90 -9.78 0.14
C ASP A 160 22.17 -11.24 -0.28
N ARG A 161 22.54 -12.10 0.68
CA ARG A 161 22.74 -13.51 0.39
C ARG A 161 21.42 -14.22 0.08
N MET A 162 20.35 -13.87 0.81
CA MET A 162 19.00 -14.36 0.51
C MET A 162 18.57 -13.95 -0.89
N LEU A 163 18.76 -12.69 -1.26
CA LEU A 163 18.38 -12.19 -2.58
C LEU A 163 19.16 -12.92 -3.70
N ARG A 164 20.44 -13.25 -3.49
CA ARG A 164 21.22 -14.06 -4.48
C ARG A 164 20.64 -15.45 -4.72
N GLN A 165 19.99 -16.07 -3.74
CA GLN A 165 19.32 -17.36 -3.90
C GLN A 165 18.16 -17.30 -4.91
N THR A 166 17.61 -16.11 -5.15
CA THR A 166 16.51 -15.91 -6.11
C THR A 166 16.98 -15.69 -7.55
N LEU A 167 18.28 -15.64 -7.83
CA LEU A 167 18.80 -15.39 -9.19
C LEU A 167 18.33 -16.43 -10.20
N GLY A 168 18.12 -17.69 -9.78
CA GLY A 168 17.53 -18.73 -10.62
C GLY A 168 16.10 -18.45 -11.09
N LEU A 169 15.40 -17.52 -10.44
CA LEU A 169 14.05 -17.09 -10.83
C LEU A 169 14.04 -15.90 -11.81
N ALA A 170 15.23 -15.51 -12.33
CA ALA A 170 15.43 -14.39 -13.24
C ALA A 170 14.76 -13.08 -12.77
N PRO A 171 15.09 -12.56 -11.57
CA PRO A 171 14.50 -11.33 -11.05
C PRO A 171 14.96 -10.12 -11.85
N ALA A 172 14.06 -9.13 -11.97
CA ALA A 172 14.41 -7.79 -12.44
C ALA A 172 14.86 -6.93 -11.26
N GLN A 173 15.95 -6.16 -11.46
CA GLN A 173 16.37 -5.16 -10.47
C GLN A 173 15.38 -4.00 -10.46
N GLU A 174 14.97 -3.58 -9.27
CA GLU A 174 14.13 -2.41 -9.04
C GLU A 174 14.76 -1.51 -7.96
N PRO A 175 14.38 -0.23 -7.86
CA PRO A 175 14.96 0.69 -6.87
C PRO A 175 14.87 0.18 -5.42
N ASP A 176 13.79 -0.53 -5.10
CA ASP A 176 13.55 -1.07 -3.75
C ASP A 176 13.97 -2.55 -3.57
N GLY A 177 14.57 -3.19 -4.57
CA GLY A 177 14.97 -4.57 -4.44
C GLY A 177 14.87 -5.39 -5.73
N LEU A 178 14.40 -6.62 -5.62
CA LEU A 178 14.27 -7.53 -6.76
C LEU A 178 12.81 -7.86 -7.02
N ARG A 179 12.39 -7.78 -8.30
CA ARG A 179 11.06 -8.18 -8.72
C ARG A 179 11.11 -9.47 -9.55
N ILE A 180 10.37 -10.47 -9.09
CA ILE A 180 10.18 -11.74 -9.78
C ILE A 180 8.80 -11.70 -10.42
N ARG A 181 8.73 -11.93 -11.75
CA ARG A 181 7.46 -11.94 -12.50
C ARG A 181 7.13 -13.33 -12.98
N ARG A 182 5.86 -13.68 -12.87
CA ARG A 182 5.23 -14.89 -13.43
C ARG A 182 4.02 -14.47 -14.26
N ARG A 183 3.42 -15.42 -14.94
CA ARG A 183 2.27 -15.14 -15.82
C ARG A 183 1.08 -14.49 -15.07
N TYR A 184 0.82 -14.93 -13.84
CA TYR A 184 -0.37 -14.52 -13.07
C TYR A 184 -0.05 -13.93 -11.69
N SER A 185 1.23 -13.81 -11.39
CA SER A 185 1.70 -13.31 -10.09
C SER A 185 3.05 -12.63 -10.22
N GLU A 186 3.34 -11.72 -9.31
CA GLU A 186 4.67 -11.14 -9.17
C GLU A 186 5.02 -10.94 -7.69
N ALA A 187 6.32 -10.92 -7.39
CA ALA A 187 6.82 -10.71 -6.05
C ALA A 187 7.87 -9.61 -6.04
N LEU A 188 7.74 -8.66 -5.14
CA LEU A 188 8.78 -7.72 -4.79
C LEU A 188 9.49 -8.20 -3.52
N LEU A 189 10.80 -8.36 -3.61
CA LEU A 189 11.69 -8.72 -2.51
C LEU A 189 12.50 -7.50 -2.10
N HIS A 190 12.20 -6.97 -0.93
CA HIS A 190 12.79 -5.75 -0.40
C HIS A 190 13.64 -6.07 0.83
N PRO A 191 14.97 -5.79 0.83
CA PRO A 191 15.81 -5.99 2.00
C PRO A 191 15.42 -5.01 3.12
N SER A 192 15.45 -5.48 4.36
CA SER A 192 15.27 -4.60 5.52
C SER A 192 16.48 -3.66 5.67
N PRO A 193 16.30 -2.46 6.23
CA PRO A 193 17.39 -1.50 6.41
C PRO A 193 18.57 -2.04 7.26
N ASP A 194 18.28 -2.96 8.18
CA ASP A 194 19.29 -3.61 9.02
C ASP A 194 19.99 -4.81 8.33
N GLY A 195 19.57 -5.13 7.09
CA GLY A 195 20.13 -6.23 6.31
C GLY A 195 19.86 -7.64 6.86
N ARG A 196 18.94 -7.80 7.82
CA ARG A 196 18.67 -9.08 8.52
C ARG A 196 17.37 -9.76 8.12
N ALA A 197 16.60 -9.13 7.25
CA ALA A 197 15.35 -9.68 6.76
C ALA A 197 15.08 -9.23 5.32
N VAL A 198 14.26 -10.01 4.64
CA VAL A 198 13.68 -9.64 3.35
C VAL A 198 12.17 -9.57 3.53
N THR A 199 11.59 -8.42 3.22
CA THR A 199 10.14 -8.31 3.08
C THR A 199 9.78 -8.77 1.68
N MET A 200 8.94 -9.79 1.61
CA MET A 200 8.35 -10.27 0.37
C MET A 200 6.92 -9.77 0.26
N LEU A 201 6.59 -9.09 -0.83
CA LEU A 201 5.24 -8.72 -1.20
C LEU A 201 4.90 -9.42 -2.50
N VAL A 202 3.93 -10.32 -2.47
CA VAL A 202 3.42 -11.00 -3.65
C VAL A 202 2.06 -10.42 -4.00
N GLU A 203 1.84 -10.15 -5.29
CA GLU A 203 0.53 -9.83 -5.85
C GLU A 203 0.17 -10.80 -6.99
N ALA A 204 -1.11 -11.16 -7.08
CA ALA A 204 -1.57 -12.14 -8.06
C ALA A 204 -3.03 -11.94 -8.43
N GLN A 205 -3.45 -12.65 -9.48
CA GLN A 205 -4.84 -12.67 -9.94
C GLN A 205 -5.74 -13.60 -9.11
N SER A 206 -5.14 -14.50 -8.31
CA SER A 206 -5.85 -15.35 -7.34
C SER A 206 -5.02 -15.57 -6.08
N MET A 207 -5.67 -15.98 -4.99
CA MET A 207 -4.99 -16.28 -3.73
C MET A 207 -4.08 -17.49 -3.86
N GLU A 208 -4.48 -18.48 -4.66
CA GLU A 208 -3.70 -19.69 -4.94
C GLU A 208 -2.39 -19.32 -5.63
N ALA A 209 -2.43 -18.49 -6.68
CA ALA A 209 -1.23 -18.05 -7.39
C ALA A 209 -0.32 -17.18 -6.50
N ALA A 210 -0.91 -16.36 -5.61
CA ALA A 210 -0.13 -15.61 -4.64
C ALA A 210 0.56 -16.53 -3.63
N ALA A 211 -0.15 -17.53 -3.11
CA ALA A 211 0.38 -18.49 -2.15
C ALA A 211 1.46 -19.39 -2.76
N GLU A 212 1.29 -19.83 -4.01
CA GLU A 212 2.25 -20.65 -4.77
C GLU A 212 3.58 -19.92 -4.91
N LEU A 213 3.57 -18.70 -5.47
CA LEU A 213 4.80 -17.91 -5.65
C LEU A 213 5.45 -17.56 -4.30
N ALA A 214 4.64 -17.22 -3.28
CA ALA A 214 5.16 -16.97 -1.94
C ALA A 214 5.79 -18.23 -1.32
N GLY A 215 5.23 -19.40 -1.57
CA GLY A 215 5.77 -20.70 -1.15
C GLY A 215 7.09 -21.02 -1.85
N GLU A 216 7.15 -20.89 -3.19
CA GLU A 216 8.35 -21.09 -4.01
C GLU A 216 9.52 -20.25 -3.48
N ILE A 217 9.31 -18.95 -3.29
CA ILE A 217 10.35 -18.05 -2.79
C ILE A 217 10.74 -18.38 -1.35
N THR A 218 9.78 -18.70 -0.48
CA THR A 218 10.07 -19.04 0.92
C THR A 218 10.93 -20.29 1.02
N ALA A 219 10.69 -21.30 0.17
CA ALA A 219 11.47 -22.54 0.17
C ALA A 219 12.95 -22.30 -0.19
N LEU A 220 13.24 -21.36 -1.10
CA LEU A 220 14.62 -20.99 -1.46
C LEU A 220 15.40 -20.38 -0.29
N PHE A 221 14.73 -19.74 0.67
CA PHE A 221 15.36 -19.11 1.81
C PHE A 221 15.52 -20.05 3.02
N GLN A 222 14.91 -21.22 2.97
CA GLN A 222 15.00 -22.27 3.99
C GLN A 222 16.02 -23.37 3.63
N SER A 223 16.51 -23.36 2.38
CA SER A 223 17.55 -24.28 1.87
C SER A 223 18.95 -23.70 2.11
#